data_3f6bbd7320de46064ac2b8bf468e3eaf
#
_entry.id   3f6bbd7320de46064ac2b8bf468e3eaf
#
_cell.length_a   1.000
_cell.length_b   1.000
_cell.length_c   1.000
_cell.angle_alpha   90.00
_cell.angle_beta   90.00
_cell.angle_gamma   90.00
#
_symmetry.space_group_name_H-M   'P 1'
#
loop_
_entity.id
_entity.type
_entity.pdbx_description
1 polymer ?
#
loop_
_entity_poly.entity_id
_entity_poly.type
_entity_poly.pdbx_seq_one_letter_code
_entity_poly.pdbx_strand_id
1 'polypeptide(L)'
;DVYKRQGSLCANFALSVASYYPERCLAFPAVLLIAADAVLLSELFSGKAKLPALCAAAVLVLSTLYWGVFGFADITNVYLQVRANETAVTEAAARGENSVTVPYIETLTRYSALYDLKYLDTEDAQSWPNDAMADVLGIGEIRCELETAKEAE
;
A
#
# COMPACT_ATOMS: atom_id res chain seq x y z
N ASP A 1 -8.90 -21.73 -20.05
CA ASP A 1 -8.26 -20.81 -19.07
C ASP A 1 -7.24 -21.43 -18.13
N VAL A 2 -6.89 -22.69 -18.37
CA VAL A 2 -5.78 -23.38 -17.70
C VAL A 2 -4.48 -22.57 -17.83
N TYR A 3 -4.21 -21.98 -18.97
CA TYR A 3 -3.00 -21.18 -19.22
C TYR A 3 -2.88 -19.93 -18.34
N LYS A 4 -3.98 -19.24 -18.01
CA LYS A 4 -3.94 -18.05 -17.11
C LYS A 4 -3.62 -18.46 -15.68
N ARG A 5 -4.17 -19.59 -15.22
CA ARG A 5 -3.86 -20.16 -13.89
C ARG A 5 -2.42 -20.66 -13.83
N GLN A 6 -1.96 -21.38 -14.87
CA GLN A 6 -0.58 -21.80 -14.96
C GLN A 6 0.38 -20.61 -14.98
N GLY A 7 0.09 -19.56 -15.77
CA GLY A 7 0.88 -18.33 -15.79
C GLY A 7 0.98 -17.65 -14.43
N SER A 8 -0.14 -17.56 -13.70
CA SER A 8 -0.14 -17.02 -12.34
C SER A 8 0.70 -17.87 -11.37
N LEU A 9 0.54 -19.19 -11.40
CA LEU A 9 1.31 -20.09 -10.55
C LEU A 9 2.81 -20.06 -10.88
N CYS A 10 3.16 -20.07 -12.16
CA CYS A 10 4.56 -19.97 -12.59
C CYS A 10 5.19 -18.65 -12.19
N ALA A 11 4.47 -17.53 -12.31
CA ALA A 11 4.96 -16.23 -11.89
C ALA A 11 5.20 -16.17 -10.37
N ASN A 12 4.25 -16.68 -9.56
CA ASN A 12 4.43 -16.77 -8.11
C ASN A 12 5.60 -17.68 -7.73
N PHE A 13 5.73 -18.84 -8.39
CA PHE A 13 6.85 -19.75 -8.12
C PHE A 13 8.19 -19.14 -8.50
N ALA A 14 8.30 -18.48 -9.66
CA ALA A 14 9.53 -17.81 -10.07
C ALA A 14 9.94 -16.68 -9.09
N LEU A 15 8.96 -15.93 -8.57
CA LEU A 15 9.21 -14.87 -7.61
C LEU A 15 9.52 -15.39 -6.20
N SER A 16 9.02 -16.57 -5.81
CA SER A 16 9.32 -17.19 -4.51
C SER A 16 10.80 -17.57 -4.33
N VAL A 17 11.55 -17.66 -5.42
CA VAL A 17 13.00 -17.93 -5.41
C VAL A 17 13.81 -16.63 -5.18
N ALA A 18 13.18 -15.44 -5.29
CA ALA A 18 13.84 -14.18 -5.03
C ALA A 18 14.13 -14.00 -3.53
N SER A 19 15.31 -13.50 -3.20
CA SER A 19 15.72 -13.25 -1.79
C SER A 19 14.87 -12.19 -1.11
N TYR A 20 14.21 -11.33 -1.88
CA TYR A 20 13.25 -10.33 -1.42
C TYR A 20 12.03 -10.34 -2.33
N TYR A 21 10.86 -10.54 -1.73
CA TYR A 21 9.58 -10.63 -2.44
C TYR A 21 8.63 -9.53 -1.95
N PRO A 22 8.70 -8.32 -2.53
CA PRO A 22 7.79 -7.25 -2.13
C PRO A 22 6.35 -7.58 -2.56
N GLU A 23 5.38 -7.29 -1.70
CA GLU A 23 3.95 -7.58 -1.93
C GLU A 23 3.41 -7.00 -3.24
N ARG A 24 3.96 -5.88 -3.70
CA ARG A 24 3.63 -5.27 -5.00
C ARG A 24 3.89 -6.20 -6.20
N CYS A 25 4.80 -7.18 -6.07
CA CYS A 25 5.04 -8.16 -7.12
C CYS A 25 3.88 -9.14 -7.30
N LEU A 26 2.98 -9.24 -6.30
CA LEU A 26 1.75 -10.04 -6.38
C LEU A 26 0.69 -9.42 -7.28
N ALA A 27 0.79 -8.15 -7.64
CA ALA A 27 -0.24 -7.46 -8.42
C ALA A 27 -0.50 -8.15 -9.78
N PHE A 28 0.54 -8.53 -10.52
CA PHE A 28 0.37 -9.18 -11.80
C PHE A 28 -0.24 -10.60 -11.69
N PRO A 29 0.25 -11.51 -10.82
CA PRO A 29 -0.41 -12.77 -10.54
C PRO A 29 -1.88 -12.62 -10.09
N ALA A 30 -2.19 -11.62 -9.25
CA ALA A 30 -3.55 -11.35 -8.81
C ALA A 30 -4.47 -10.97 -9.98
N VAL A 31 -4.03 -10.10 -10.89
CA VAL A 31 -4.79 -9.75 -12.09
C VAL A 31 -5.08 -10.98 -12.96
N LEU A 32 -4.11 -11.88 -13.14
CA LEU A 32 -4.31 -13.10 -13.89
C LEU A 32 -5.33 -14.04 -13.22
N LEU A 33 -5.32 -14.14 -11.90
CA LEU A 33 -6.30 -14.93 -11.15
C LEU A 33 -7.70 -14.32 -11.28
N ILE A 34 -7.85 -13.00 -11.08
CA ILE A 34 -9.12 -12.31 -11.26
C ILE A 34 -9.68 -12.55 -12.68
N ALA A 35 -8.84 -12.44 -13.71
CA ALA A 35 -9.27 -12.70 -15.07
C ALA A 35 -9.72 -14.15 -15.28
N ALA A 36 -9.04 -15.13 -14.67
CA ALA A 36 -9.42 -16.54 -14.74
C ALA A 36 -10.75 -16.78 -14.02
N ASP A 37 -10.95 -16.19 -12.85
CA ASP A 37 -12.18 -16.31 -12.06
C ASP A 37 -13.39 -15.67 -12.78
N ALA A 38 -13.19 -14.53 -13.44
CA ALA A 38 -14.24 -13.89 -14.25
C ALA A 38 -14.73 -14.80 -15.39
N VAL A 39 -13.81 -15.50 -16.05
CA VAL A 39 -14.19 -16.47 -17.10
C VAL A 39 -14.97 -17.65 -16.52
N LEU A 40 -14.51 -18.20 -15.40
CA LEU A 40 -15.22 -19.30 -14.72
C LEU A 40 -16.62 -18.89 -14.28
N LEU A 41 -16.78 -17.70 -13.72
CA LEU A 41 -18.11 -17.17 -13.37
C LEU A 41 -19.00 -17.05 -14.61
N SER A 42 -18.46 -16.54 -15.72
CA SER A 42 -19.21 -16.44 -16.99
C SER A 42 -19.70 -17.80 -17.47
N GLU A 43 -18.88 -18.84 -17.39
CA GLU A 43 -19.27 -20.21 -17.73
C GLU A 43 -20.34 -20.77 -16.80
N LEU A 44 -20.21 -20.53 -15.48
CA LEU A 44 -21.20 -20.93 -14.48
C LEU A 44 -22.57 -20.25 -14.71
N PHE A 45 -22.58 -18.97 -15.06
CA PHE A 45 -23.82 -18.23 -15.38
C PHE A 45 -24.51 -18.73 -16.64
N SER A 46 -23.74 -19.25 -17.60
CA SER A 46 -24.27 -19.84 -18.85
C SER A 46 -24.82 -21.26 -18.64
N GLY A 47 -24.45 -21.91 -17.55
CA GLY A 47 -24.82 -23.28 -17.23
C GLY A 47 -26.16 -23.41 -16.46
N LYS A 48 -26.43 -24.66 -16.00
CA LYS A 48 -27.62 -24.99 -15.18
C LYS A 48 -27.49 -24.57 -13.71
N ALA A 49 -26.28 -24.18 -13.26
CA ALA A 49 -25.95 -23.84 -11.88
C ALA A 49 -26.05 -22.34 -11.60
N LYS A 50 -27.09 -21.68 -12.07
CA LYS A 50 -27.24 -20.20 -11.96
C LYS A 50 -27.31 -19.69 -10.53
N LEU A 51 -28.00 -20.39 -9.64
CA LEU A 51 -28.15 -19.96 -8.25
C LEU A 51 -26.83 -19.98 -7.48
N PRO A 52 -26.04 -21.06 -7.46
CA PRO A 52 -24.74 -21.03 -6.80
C PRO A 52 -23.76 -20.05 -7.45
N ALA A 53 -23.82 -19.83 -8.77
CA ALA A 53 -23.03 -18.84 -9.45
C ALA A 53 -23.38 -17.40 -8.99
N LEU A 54 -24.67 -17.11 -8.81
CA LEU A 54 -25.14 -15.82 -8.29
C LEU A 54 -24.68 -15.59 -6.84
N CYS A 55 -24.78 -16.60 -5.99
CA CYS A 55 -24.29 -16.54 -4.60
C CYS A 55 -22.78 -16.28 -4.57
N ALA A 56 -22.00 -16.99 -5.37
CA ALA A 56 -20.55 -16.79 -5.44
C ALA A 56 -20.20 -15.37 -5.92
N ALA A 57 -20.87 -14.89 -6.96
CA ALA A 57 -20.68 -13.53 -7.45
C ALA A 57 -21.04 -12.47 -6.39
N ALA A 58 -22.14 -12.66 -5.65
CA ALA A 58 -22.52 -11.75 -4.57
C ALA A 58 -21.48 -11.70 -3.47
N VAL A 59 -20.93 -12.85 -3.04
CA VAL A 59 -19.86 -12.91 -2.04
C VAL A 59 -18.61 -12.20 -2.54
N LEU A 60 -18.21 -12.42 -3.80
CA LEU A 60 -17.05 -11.74 -4.38
C LEU A 60 -17.24 -10.22 -4.44
N VAL A 61 -18.39 -9.75 -4.89
CA VAL A 61 -18.71 -8.31 -4.93
C VAL A 61 -18.67 -7.70 -3.55
N LEU A 62 -19.32 -8.31 -2.55
CA LEU A 62 -19.34 -7.81 -1.19
C LEU A 62 -17.93 -7.80 -0.58
N SER A 63 -17.14 -8.84 -0.80
CA SER A 63 -15.75 -8.90 -0.34
C SER A 63 -14.90 -7.81 -1.00
N THR A 64 -15.05 -7.60 -2.30
CA THR A 64 -14.31 -6.56 -3.03
C THR A 64 -14.68 -5.17 -2.55
N LEU A 65 -15.96 -4.91 -2.30
CA LEU A 65 -16.42 -3.63 -1.76
C LEU A 65 -15.88 -3.41 -0.34
N TYR A 66 -15.94 -4.43 0.51
CA TYR A 66 -15.42 -4.35 1.87
C TYR A 66 -13.93 -4.00 1.88
N TRP A 67 -13.10 -4.78 1.19
CA TRP A 67 -11.66 -4.54 1.11
C TRP A 67 -11.31 -3.26 0.35
N GLY A 68 -12.12 -2.89 -0.65
CA GLY A 68 -11.97 -1.64 -1.38
C GLY A 68 -12.16 -0.42 -0.49
N VAL A 69 -13.16 -0.43 0.39
CA VAL A 69 -13.38 0.66 1.36
C VAL A 69 -12.21 0.78 2.33
N PHE A 70 -11.73 -0.33 2.88
CA PHE A 70 -10.57 -0.32 3.78
C PHE A 70 -9.30 0.15 3.08
N GLY A 71 -9.02 -0.36 1.87
CA GLY A 71 -7.87 0.08 1.10
C GLY A 71 -7.93 1.56 0.74
N PHE A 72 -9.10 2.07 0.36
CA PHE A 72 -9.29 3.48 0.07
C PHE A 72 -9.09 4.36 1.32
N ALA A 73 -9.62 3.92 2.48
CA ALA A 73 -9.43 4.64 3.74
C ALA A 73 -7.94 4.69 4.13
N ASP A 74 -7.22 3.58 3.99
CA ASP A 74 -5.79 3.50 4.32
C ASP A 74 -4.94 4.37 3.39
N ILE A 75 -5.17 4.30 2.06
CA ILE A 75 -4.50 5.15 1.08
C ILE A 75 -4.76 6.64 1.37
N THR A 76 -6.02 6.99 1.68
CA THR A 76 -6.38 8.38 1.99
C THR A 76 -5.69 8.86 3.26
N ASN A 77 -5.69 8.03 4.31
CA ASN A 77 -5.01 8.35 5.57
C ASN A 77 -3.52 8.59 5.36
N VAL A 78 -2.83 7.69 4.68
CA VAL A 78 -1.40 7.82 4.37
C VAL A 78 -1.14 9.06 3.51
N TYR A 79 -1.94 9.28 2.46
CA TYR A 79 -1.82 10.46 1.61
C TYR A 79 -1.92 11.77 2.37
N LEU A 80 -2.89 11.87 3.29
CA LEU A 80 -3.07 13.09 4.09
C LEU A 80 -1.87 13.34 5.03
N GLN A 81 -1.33 12.29 5.65
CA GLN A 81 -0.14 12.40 6.51
C GLN A 81 1.10 12.81 5.70
N VAL A 82 1.33 12.17 4.53
CA VAL A 82 2.43 12.54 3.62
C VAL A 82 2.33 14.01 3.22
N ARG A 83 1.15 14.45 2.80
CA ARG A 83 0.93 15.84 2.39
C ARG A 83 1.12 16.83 3.54
N ALA A 84 0.71 16.47 4.74
CA ALA A 84 0.94 17.30 5.92
C ALA A 84 2.46 17.44 6.20
N ASN A 85 3.20 16.35 6.14
CA ASN A 85 4.65 16.35 6.33
C ASN A 85 5.37 17.16 5.24
N GLU A 86 5.04 16.95 3.96
CA GLU A 86 5.61 17.74 2.85
C GLU A 86 5.33 19.24 3.00
N THR A 87 4.11 19.58 3.42
CA THR A 87 3.75 20.99 3.64
C THR A 87 4.56 21.59 4.79
N ALA A 88 4.69 20.87 5.92
CA ALA A 88 5.47 21.33 7.07
C ALA A 88 6.94 21.55 6.70
N VAL A 89 7.54 20.62 5.94
CA VAL A 89 8.94 20.73 5.47
C VAL A 89 9.09 21.93 4.52
N THR A 90 8.18 22.08 3.56
CA THR A 90 8.22 23.18 2.58
C THR A 90 8.08 24.55 3.26
N GLU A 91 7.21 24.65 4.25
CA GLU A 91 7.05 25.88 5.03
C GLU A 91 8.27 26.18 5.89
N ALA A 92 8.90 25.18 6.51
CA ALA A 92 10.14 25.34 7.26
C ALA A 92 11.28 25.82 6.35
N ALA A 93 11.43 25.22 5.16
CA ALA A 93 12.39 25.66 4.16
C ALA A 93 12.14 27.11 3.73
N ALA A 94 10.88 27.50 3.51
CA ALA A 94 10.52 28.88 3.15
C ALA A 94 10.83 29.90 4.27
N ARG A 95 10.81 29.47 5.54
CA ARG A 95 11.23 30.30 6.69
C ARG A 95 12.75 30.33 6.88
N GLY A 96 13.51 29.59 6.07
CA GLY A 96 14.97 29.50 6.18
C GLY A 96 15.44 28.64 7.36
N GLU A 97 14.59 27.78 7.87
CA GLU A 97 14.97 26.81 8.91
C GLU A 97 15.89 25.75 8.31
N ASN A 98 16.92 25.35 9.05
CA ASN A 98 17.87 24.34 8.59
C ASN A 98 17.46 22.92 8.95
N SER A 99 16.51 22.75 9.87
CA SER A 99 16.00 21.44 10.29
C SER A 99 14.53 21.50 10.62
N VAL A 100 13.82 20.39 10.39
CA VAL A 100 12.41 20.26 10.74
C VAL A 100 12.14 18.86 11.28
N THR A 101 11.23 18.79 12.25
CA THR A 101 10.74 17.51 12.78
C THR A 101 9.32 17.27 12.29
N VAL A 102 9.07 16.10 11.73
CA VAL A 102 7.77 15.67 11.24
C VAL A 102 7.32 14.38 11.95
N PRO A 103 6.00 14.19 12.12
CA PRO A 103 5.49 12.97 12.73
C PRO A 103 5.70 11.76 11.82
N TYR A 104 5.85 10.59 12.45
CA TYR A 104 5.88 9.31 11.74
C TYR A 104 4.53 9.02 11.10
N ILE A 105 4.55 8.43 9.89
CA ILE A 105 3.33 8.06 9.18
C ILE A 105 2.81 6.73 9.70
N GLU A 106 1.60 6.76 10.27
CA GLU A 106 0.93 5.57 10.74
C GLU A 106 0.00 4.99 9.67
N THR A 107 0.13 3.69 9.43
CA THR A 107 -0.75 2.95 8.53
C THR A 107 -1.91 2.35 9.31
N LEU A 108 -3.13 2.39 8.73
CA LEU A 108 -4.32 1.81 9.37
C LEU A 108 -4.29 0.28 9.34
N THR A 109 -3.64 -0.31 8.37
CA THR A 109 -3.59 -1.75 8.18
C THR A 109 -2.19 -2.21 7.78
N ARG A 110 -1.87 -3.47 8.10
CA ARG A 110 -0.66 -4.13 7.62
C ARG A 110 -0.63 -4.37 6.09
N TYR A 111 -1.73 -4.09 5.40
CA TYR A 111 -1.84 -4.21 3.95
C TYR A 111 -1.60 -2.89 3.23
N SER A 112 -1.27 -1.84 3.98
CA SER A 112 -0.87 -0.57 3.42
C SER A 112 0.40 -0.69 2.57
N ALA A 113 0.47 0.09 1.50
CA ALA A 113 1.66 0.14 0.65
C ALA A 113 2.91 0.66 1.39
N LEU A 114 2.72 1.39 2.49
CA LEU A 114 3.81 1.87 3.36
C LEU A 114 4.07 0.98 4.58
N TYR A 115 3.27 -0.07 4.80
CA TYR A 115 3.53 -0.98 5.89
C TYR A 115 4.89 -1.65 5.69
N ASP A 116 5.71 -1.65 6.72
CA ASP A 116 7.09 -2.17 6.70
C ASP A 116 8.06 -1.46 5.71
N LEU A 117 7.62 -0.34 5.12
CA LEU A 117 8.48 0.55 4.37
C LEU A 117 8.77 1.79 5.22
N LYS A 118 10.02 2.07 5.49
CA LYS A 118 10.43 3.31 6.15
C LYS A 118 10.21 4.47 5.19
N TYR A 119 9.17 5.27 5.44
CA TYR A 119 8.99 6.54 4.74
C TYR A 119 10.08 7.53 5.14
N LEU A 120 10.28 7.69 6.45
CA LEU A 120 11.39 8.40 7.06
C LEU A 120 11.94 7.55 8.21
N ASP A 121 13.22 7.66 8.49
CA ASP A 121 13.85 6.98 9.61
C ASP A 121 13.68 7.79 10.89
N THR A 122 13.27 7.14 11.97
CA THR A 122 13.08 7.76 13.28
C THR A 122 14.34 7.73 14.14
N GLU A 123 15.31 6.87 13.81
CA GLU A 123 16.51 6.65 14.60
C GLU A 123 17.69 7.44 14.05
N ASP A 124 17.76 7.61 12.73
CA ASP A 124 18.88 8.27 12.05
C ASP A 124 18.36 9.32 11.05
N ALA A 125 18.56 10.58 11.42
CA ALA A 125 18.18 11.72 10.57
C ALA A 125 19.02 11.81 9.27
N GLN A 126 20.18 11.17 9.22
CA GLN A 126 21.06 11.12 8.04
C GLN A 126 20.86 9.84 7.21
N SER A 127 19.84 9.04 7.53
CA SER A 127 19.49 7.88 6.71
C SER A 127 19.04 8.31 5.31
N TRP A 128 19.23 7.41 4.34
CA TRP A 128 18.91 7.69 2.94
C TRP A 128 17.52 8.30 2.70
N PRO A 129 16.41 7.84 3.33
CA PRO A 129 15.10 8.44 3.08
C PRO A 129 15.00 9.90 3.56
N ASN A 130 15.57 10.21 4.72
CA ASN A 130 15.55 11.54 5.32
C ASN A 130 16.41 12.52 4.52
N ASP A 131 17.62 12.10 4.17
CA ASP A 131 18.58 12.89 3.40
C ASP A 131 18.05 13.19 1.99
N ALA A 132 17.52 12.18 1.29
CA ALA A 132 16.95 12.36 -0.04
C ALA A 132 15.73 13.31 -0.03
N MET A 133 14.88 13.25 1.00
CA MET A 133 13.75 14.16 1.12
C MET A 133 14.21 15.59 1.46
N ALA A 134 15.21 15.73 2.31
CA ALA A 134 15.81 17.00 2.67
C ALA A 134 16.40 17.71 1.43
N ASP A 135 17.16 16.99 0.62
CA ASP A 135 17.73 17.48 -0.63
C ASP A 135 16.67 17.95 -1.63
N VAL A 136 15.61 17.14 -1.81
CA VAL A 136 14.52 17.46 -2.76
C VAL A 136 13.74 18.69 -2.32
N LEU A 137 13.52 18.88 -1.01
CA LEU A 137 12.72 19.97 -0.46
C LEU A 137 13.57 21.18 -0.07
N GLY A 138 14.91 21.11 -0.19
CA GLY A 138 15.83 22.22 0.02
C GLY A 138 16.01 22.61 1.49
N ILE A 139 15.92 21.63 2.41
CA ILE A 139 16.20 21.80 3.84
C ILE A 139 17.45 21.01 4.24
N GLY A 140 18.14 21.41 5.29
CA GLY A 140 19.39 20.75 5.68
C GLY A 140 19.20 19.40 6.39
N GLU A 141 18.12 19.24 7.18
CA GLU A 141 17.88 18.01 7.94
C GLU A 141 16.40 17.80 8.20
N ILE A 142 15.92 16.57 8.01
CA ILE A 142 14.58 16.14 8.39
C ILE A 142 14.67 15.07 9.47
N ARG A 143 14.02 15.32 10.60
CA ARG A 143 13.86 14.35 11.68
C ARG A 143 12.44 13.81 11.68
N CYS A 144 12.31 12.51 11.94
CA CYS A 144 11.03 11.87 12.10
C CYS A 144 10.86 11.42 13.55
N GLU A 145 9.76 11.80 14.19
CA GLU A 145 9.46 11.38 15.55
C GLU A 145 8.21 10.52 15.58
N LEU A 146 8.28 9.42 16.34
CA LEU A 146 7.08 8.66 16.69
C LEU A 146 6.20 9.59 17.53
N GLU A 147 4.97 9.79 17.12
CA GLU A 147 3.98 10.45 17.95
C GLU A 147 3.75 9.56 19.18
N THR A 148 4.54 9.79 20.24
CA THR A 148 4.25 9.18 21.54
C THR A 148 2.84 9.57 21.87
N ALA A 149 1.96 8.56 21.96
CA ALA A 149 0.56 8.74 22.29
C ALA A 149 0.44 9.87 23.32
N LYS A 150 -0.25 10.95 22.94
CA LYS A 150 -0.60 11.99 23.88
C LYS A 150 -1.18 11.29 25.07
N GLU A 151 -0.42 11.28 26.16
CA GLU A 151 -0.92 10.87 27.46
C GLU A 151 -2.24 11.61 27.66
N ALA A 152 -3.31 10.79 27.70
CA ALA A 152 -4.63 11.28 27.99
C ALA A 152 -4.59 11.84 29.43
N GLU A 153 -4.56 13.16 29.56
CA GLU A 153 -5.02 13.84 30.75
C GLU A 153 -6.54 13.86 30.77
#